data_0c4b710608eee9f00a32b4d9409fb5d2
#
_entry.id   0c4b710608eee9f00a32b4d9409fb5d2
#
_cell.length_a   1.000
_cell.length_b   1.000
_cell.length_c   1.000
_cell.angle_alpha   90.00
_cell.angle_beta   90.00
_cell.angle_gamma   90.00
#
_symmetry.space_group_name_H-M   'P 1'
#
loop_
_entity.id
_entity.type
_entity.pdbx_description
1 polymer ?
#
loop_
_entity_poly.entity_id
_entity_poly.type
_entity_poly.pdbx_seq_one_letter_code
_entity_poly.pdbx_strand_id
1 'polypeptide(L)'
;MFRKRYRQQIPELNTTSTADISFMLLIFFLVTSSMDTDKGLMRQMAPPPMEHEQPMDINKDLVMNVSLDAHDQLTLDGKTVTLAQLTEEVRTMASINPTGHVVAIQADREATYEAYFRMQDAVVSAYNSLRQQYAQEHYGKAYQRCNAEERTAINDRYPQRISEGLRVGNGTSGMNPIEKGGQP
;
A
#
# COMPACT_ATOMS: atom_id res chain seq x y z
N MET A 1 -15.63 86.13 10.79
CA MET A 1 -15.86 85.03 11.75
C MET A 1 -15.44 83.70 11.11
N PHE A 2 -14.17 83.26 11.22
CA PHE A 2 -13.60 82.10 10.54
C PHE A 2 -13.79 80.89 11.42
N ARG A 3 -14.60 79.86 10.95
CA ARG A 3 -14.75 78.60 11.67
C ARG A 3 -13.52 77.73 11.41
N LYS A 4 -12.76 77.48 12.49
CA LYS A 4 -11.61 76.56 12.53
C LYS A 4 -12.13 75.11 12.33
N ARG A 5 -11.82 74.47 11.17
CA ARG A 5 -12.13 73.07 10.93
C ARG A 5 -11.19 72.24 11.76
N TYR A 6 -11.71 71.50 12.74
CA TYR A 6 -10.99 70.46 13.44
C TYR A 6 -10.70 69.33 12.46
N ARG A 7 -9.45 69.10 12.14
CA ARG A 7 -9.02 67.87 11.48
C ARG A 7 -9.15 66.76 12.52
N GLN A 8 -10.07 65.85 12.30
CA GLN A 8 -10.11 64.57 13.01
C GLN A 8 -8.84 63.80 12.62
N GLN A 9 -7.98 63.53 13.58
CA GLN A 9 -6.88 62.63 13.41
C GLN A 9 -7.47 61.22 13.40
N ILE A 10 -7.32 60.53 12.25
CA ILE A 10 -7.67 59.13 12.13
C ILE A 10 -6.64 58.36 12.96
N PRO A 11 -7.07 57.51 13.92
CA PRO A 11 -6.12 56.72 14.70
C PRO A 11 -5.30 55.84 13.77
N GLU A 12 -3.99 56.00 13.79
CA GLU A 12 -3.09 55.12 13.04
C GLU A 12 -3.23 53.70 13.59
N LEU A 13 -3.65 52.79 12.74
CA LEU A 13 -3.66 51.36 13.05
C LEU A 13 -2.21 50.93 13.34
N ASN A 14 -2.00 50.34 14.49
CA ASN A 14 -0.69 49.79 14.87
C ASN A 14 -0.42 48.50 14.04
N THR A 15 0.16 48.70 12.86
CA THR A 15 0.46 47.62 11.90
C THR A 15 1.51 46.64 12.42
N THR A 16 2.31 47.03 13.40
CA THR A 16 3.34 46.18 14.02
C THR A 16 2.75 44.99 14.75
N SER A 17 1.66 45.18 15.50
CA SER A 17 0.97 44.08 16.21
C SER A 17 0.27 43.15 15.25
N THR A 18 -0.28 43.66 14.14
CA THR A 18 -0.94 42.84 13.13
C THR A 18 0.08 42.01 12.34
N ALA A 19 1.26 42.59 12.07
CA ALA A 19 2.35 41.88 11.40
C ALA A 19 2.88 40.71 12.28
N ASP A 20 3.00 40.91 13.59
CA ASP A 20 3.46 39.88 14.52
C ASP A 20 2.49 38.70 14.60
N ILE A 21 1.18 38.98 14.71
CA ILE A 21 0.15 37.94 14.68
C ILE A 21 0.17 37.18 13.36
N SER A 22 0.34 37.87 12.23
CA SER A 22 0.41 37.23 10.90
C SER A 22 1.66 36.37 10.79
N PHE A 23 2.78 36.81 11.32
CA PHE A 23 4.03 36.05 11.33
C PHE A 23 3.94 34.81 12.22
N MET A 24 3.34 34.92 13.41
CA MET A 24 3.09 33.77 14.30
C MET A 24 2.15 32.73 13.67
N LEU A 25 1.09 33.19 13.00
CA LEU A 25 0.20 32.28 12.24
C LEU A 25 0.94 31.58 11.11
N LEU A 26 1.81 32.26 10.38
CA LEU A 26 2.59 31.70 9.30
C LEU A 26 3.55 30.62 9.80
N ILE A 27 4.27 30.88 10.91
CA ILE A 27 5.14 29.88 11.54
C ILE A 27 4.32 28.70 12.06
N PHE A 28 3.17 28.94 12.66
CA PHE A 28 2.28 27.89 13.15
C PHE A 28 1.83 26.99 12.00
N PHE A 29 1.38 27.57 10.88
CA PHE A 29 1.01 26.80 9.69
C PHE A 29 2.21 26.05 9.08
N LEU A 30 3.39 26.65 9.09
CA LEU A 30 4.60 26.00 8.58
C LEU A 30 4.99 24.79 9.42
N VAL A 31 4.89 24.87 10.75
CA VAL A 31 5.16 23.76 11.67
C VAL A 31 4.08 22.68 11.59
N THR A 32 2.79 23.06 11.52
CA THR A 32 1.68 22.11 11.41
C THR A 32 1.58 21.50 10.01
N SER A 33 2.06 22.19 8.97
CA SER A 33 2.10 21.69 7.57
C SER A 33 3.28 20.73 7.32
N SER A 34 4.25 20.64 8.24
CA SER A 34 5.27 19.59 8.22
C SER A 34 4.65 18.27 8.72
N MET A 35 3.56 17.86 8.10
CA MET A 35 3.08 16.48 8.26
C MET A 35 4.15 15.57 7.67
N ASP A 36 4.69 14.70 8.51
CA ASP A 36 5.43 13.53 8.05
C ASP A 36 4.62 12.92 6.90
N THR A 37 5.23 12.89 5.74
CA THR A 37 4.68 12.10 4.64
C THR A 37 4.65 10.68 5.18
N ASP A 38 3.45 10.25 5.57
CA ASP A 38 3.20 8.87 5.94
C ASP A 38 3.87 8.01 4.88
N LYS A 39 4.86 7.25 5.29
CA LYS A 39 5.50 6.25 4.45
C LYS A 39 4.53 5.09 4.28
N GLY A 40 3.40 5.38 3.64
CA GLY A 40 2.42 4.38 3.27
C GLY A 40 3.02 3.44 2.22
N LEU A 41 2.62 2.19 2.27
CA LEU A 41 2.90 1.24 1.21
C LEU A 41 2.24 1.75 -0.08
N MET A 42 3.04 2.21 -1.05
CA MET A 42 2.53 2.54 -2.38
C MET A 42 2.06 1.25 -3.03
N ARG A 43 0.76 1.05 -3.03
CA ARG A 43 0.09 -0.10 -3.60
C ARG A 43 -0.78 0.33 -4.77
N GLN A 44 -0.57 -0.29 -5.91
CA GLN A 44 -1.47 -0.16 -7.03
C GLN A 44 -2.69 -1.06 -6.74
N MET A 45 -3.82 -0.43 -6.39
CA MET A 45 -5.07 -1.18 -6.26
C MET A 45 -5.41 -1.84 -7.60
N ALA A 46 -5.83 -3.09 -7.53
CA ALA A 46 -6.42 -3.76 -8.68
C ALA A 46 -7.64 -2.96 -9.15
N PRO A 47 -7.85 -2.79 -10.47
CA PRO A 47 -9.06 -2.16 -10.97
C PRO A 47 -10.29 -2.94 -10.46
N PRO A 48 -11.44 -2.28 -10.26
CA PRO A 48 -12.65 -2.96 -9.84
C PRO A 48 -12.97 -4.08 -10.84
N PRO A 49 -13.47 -5.24 -10.37
CA PRO A 49 -13.79 -6.35 -11.25
C PRO A 49 -14.79 -5.89 -12.31
N MET A 50 -14.41 -6.00 -13.58
CA MET A 50 -15.33 -5.81 -14.70
C MET A 50 -16.26 -7.02 -14.74
N GLU A 51 -17.57 -6.80 -14.87
CA GLU A 51 -18.63 -7.83 -14.82
C GLU A 51 -18.50 -8.95 -15.86
N HIS A 52 -17.42 -8.98 -16.66
CA HIS A 52 -17.16 -9.94 -17.73
C HIS A 52 -15.71 -10.46 -17.75
N GLU A 53 -15.02 -10.48 -16.62
CA GLU A 53 -13.79 -11.26 -16.59
C GLU A 53 -14.14 -12.75 -16.66
N GLN A 54 -13.93 -13.34 -17.85
CA GLN A 54 -13.87 -14.78 -17.97
C GLN A 54 -12.85 -15.29 -16.95
N PRO A 55 -13.13 -16.36 -16.19
CA PRO A 55 -12.17 -16.89 -15.25
C PRO A 55 -10.87 -17.18 -16.00
N MET A 56 -9.87 -16.32 -15.79
CA MET A 56 -8.55 -16.56 -16.30
C MET A 56 -8.08 -17.84 -15.61
N ASP A 57 -7.74 -18.84 -16.40
CA ASP A 57 -7.20 -20.11 -15.89
C ASP A 57 -5.84 -19.81 -15.25
N ILE A 58 -5.87 -19.33 -13.99
CA ILE A 58 -4.67 -18.99 -13.25
C ILE A 58 -4.02 -20.32 -12.88
N ASN A 59 -2.85 -20.57 -13.45
CA ASN A 59 -2.07 -21.74 -13.11
C ASN A 59 -1.81 -21.73 -11.60
N LYS A 60 -2.38 -22.70 -10.87
CA LYS A 60 -2.34 -22.77 -9.40
C LYS A 60 -0.92 -22.81 -8.86
N ASP A 61 0.03 -23.31 -9.64
CA ASP A 61 1.44 -23.39 -9.29
C ASP A 61 2.13 -22.02 -9.26
N LEU A 62 1.47 -20.98 -9.80
CA LEU A 62 1.95 -19.61 -9.82
C LEU A 62 1.31 -18.72 -8.76
N VAL A 63 0.40 -19.28 -7.95
CA VAL A 63 -0.29 -18.54 -6.88
C VAL A 63 0.20 -19.01 -5.53
N MET A 64 0.74 -18.08 -4.76
CA MET A 64 1.16 -18.27 -3.37
C MET A 64 0.10 -17.72 -2.43
N ASN A 65 -0.51 -18.58 -1.61
CA ASN A 65 -1.55 -18.17 -0.67
C ASN A 65 -0.95 -17.86 0.69
N VAL A 66 -0.96 -16.61 1.07
CA VAL A 66 -0.53 -16.12 2.38
C VAL A 66 -1.76 -15.83 3.22
N SER A 67 -1.92 -16.50 4.36
CA SER A 67 -3.06 -16.28 5.25
C SER A 67 -2.61 -15.92 6.66
N LEU A 68 -3.31 -14.97 7.25
CA LEU A 68 -3.17 -14.58 8.65
C LEU A 68 -4.48 -14.92 9.38
N ASP A 69 -4.39 -15.72 10.43
CA ASP A 69 -5.57 -16.13 11.20
C ASP A 69 -5.91 -15.14 12.34
N ALA A 70 -7.02 -15.41 13.05
CA ALA A 70 -7.49 -14.62 14.18
C ALA A 70 -6.51 -14.59 15.39
N HIS A 71 -5.53 -15.46 15.41
CA HIS A 71 -4.49 -15.53 16.45
C HIS A 71 -3.14 -14.99 15.98
N ASP A 72 -3.13 -14.21 14.90
CA ASP A 72 -1.93 -13.66 14.25
C ASP A 72 -0.95 -14.74 13.76
N GLN A 73 -1.44 -15.97 13.52
CA GLN A 73 -0.62 -17.01 12.97
C GLN A 73 -0.54 -16.88 11.45
N LEU A 74 0.69 -16.77 10.96
CA LEU A 74 1.00 -16.67 9.55
C LEU A 74 1.13 -18.04 8.91
N THR A 75 0.41 -18.26 7.83
CA THR A 75 0.49 -19.49 7.03
C THR A 75 0.75 -19.20 5.55
N LEU A 76 1.52 -20.06 4.93
CA LEU A 76 1.85 -20.06 3.52
C LEU A 76 1.42 -21.39 2.91
N ASP A 77 0.47 -21.36 1.97
CA ASP A 77 -0.14 -22.57 1.37
C ASP A 77 -0.55 -23.61 2.42
N GLY A 78 -1.10 -23.13 3.57
CA GLY A 78 -1.56 -23.95 4.69
C GLY A 78 -0.47 -24.42 5.65
N LYS A 79 0.80 -24.03 5.46
CA LYS A 79 1.90 -24.34 6.39
C LYS A 79 2.23 -23.10 7.22
N THR A 80 2.39 -23.26 8.53
CA THR A 80 2.83 -22.17 9.40
C THR A 80 4.25 -21.75 9.06
N VAL A 81 4.46 -20.46 8.85
CA VAL A 81 5.77 -19.89 8.49
C VAL A 81 6.08 -18.65 9.33
N THR A 82 7.36 -18.34 9.44
CA THR A 82 7.82 -17.07 10.01
C THR A 82 7.85 -15.97 8.93
N LEU A 83 7.88 -14.71 9.35
CA LEU A 83 8.03 -13.57 8.43
C LEU A 83 9.29 -13.66 7.55
N ALA A 84 10.40 -14.15 8.13
CA ALA A 84 11.64 -14.33 7.37
C ALA A 84 11.50 -15.43 6.30
N GLN A 85 10.84 -16.54 6.62
CA GLN A 85 10.54 -17.59 5.65
C GLN A 85 9.61 -17.09 4.57
N LEU A 86 8.56 -16.34 4.92
CA LEU A 86 7.67 -15.71 3.94
C LEU A 86 8.45 -14.82 2.95
N THR A 87 9.32 -13.95 3.47
CA THR A 87 10.15 -13.06 2.62
C THR A 87 11.00 -13.86 1.64
N GLU A 88 11.62 -14.95 2.09
CA GLU A 88 12.49 -15.77 1.24
C GLU A 88 11.70 -16.56 0.19
N GLU A 89 10.55 -17.13 0.55
CA GLU A 89 9.70 -17.87 -0.38
C GLU A 89 9.13 -16.94 -1.47
N VAL A 90 8.63 -15.75 -1.08
CA VAL A 90 8.17 -14.74 -2.04
C VAL A 90 9.31 -14.29 -2.96
N ARG A 91 10.50 -14.06 -2.41
CA ARG A 91 11.68 -13.69 -3.18
C ARG A 91 12.05 -14.76 -4.20
N THR A 92 12.05 -16.01 -3.78
CA THR A 92 12.37 -17.16 -4.64
C THR A 92 11.35 -17.30 -5.77
N MET A 93 10.05 -17.28 -5.46
CA MET A 93 8.98 -17.38 -6.44
C MET A 93 9.01 -16.23 -7.46
N ALA A 94 9.16 -14.99 -6.98
CA ALA A 94 9.24 -13.80 -7.83
C ALA A 94 10.53 -13.77 -8.68
N SER A 95 11.61 -14.41 -8.25
CA SER A 95 12.83 -14.53 -9.06
C SER A 95 12.67 -15.53 -10.21
N ILE A 96 11.96 -16.64 -9.97
CA ILE A 96 11.72 -17.70 -10.97
C ILE A 96 10.70 -17.24 -12.03
N ASN A 97 9.59 -16.66 -11.58
CA ASN A 97 8.49 -16.19 -12.44
C ASN A 97 8.14 -14.73 -12.18
N PRO A 98 8.96 -13.77 -12.63
CA PRO A 98 8.80 -12.37 -12.25
C PRO A 98 7.44 -11.77 -12.62
N THR A 99 6.87 -12.15 -13.78
CA THR A 99 5.62 -11.58 -14.31
C THR A 99 4.42 -12.50 -14.19
N GLY A 100 4.63 -13.79 -13.92
CA GLY A 100 3.54 -14.80 -13.89
C GLY A 100 3.01 -15.09 -12.48
N HIS A 101 3.81 -14.87 -11.43
CA HIS A 101 3.40 -15.18 -10.06
C HIS A 101 2.36 -14.21 -9.50
N VAL A 102 1.56 -14.67 -8.54
CA VAL A 102 0.63 -13.86 -7.77
C VAL A 102 0.73 -14.25 -6.29
N VAL A 103 0.89 -13.26 -5.42
CA VAL A 103 0.83 -13.44 -3.96
C VAL A 103 -0.57 -13.07 -3.51
N ALA A 104 -1.39 -14.05 -3.15
CA ALA A 104 -2.74 -13.86 -2.65
C ALA A 104 -2.70 -13.74 -1.12
N ILE A 105 -3.06 -12.58 -0.61
CA ILE A 105 -3.06 -12.28 0.83
C ILE A 105 -4.49 -12.35 1.37
N GLN A 106 -4.69 -13.12 2.43
CA GLN A 106 -5.92 -13.20 3.18
C GLN A 106 -5.62 -12.95 4.65
N ALA A 107 -6.39 -12.06 5.28
CA ALA A 107 -6.32 -11.85 6.72
C ALA A 107 -7.70 -12.05 7.32
N ASP A 108 -7.73 -12.68 8.49
CA ASP A 108 -8.95 -12.76 9.29
C ASP A 108 -9.30 -11.36 9.84
N ARG A 109 -10.58 -11.12 10.06
CA ARG A 109 -11.08 -9.84 10.61
C ARG A 109 -10.64 -9.59 12.04
N GLU A 110 -10.37 -10.66 12.78
CA GLU A 110 -9.94 -10.61 14.18
C GLU A 110 -8.43 -10.53 14.32
N ALA A 111 -7.66 -10.69 13.20
CA ALA A 111 -6.22 -10.50 13.20
C ALA A 111 -5.84 -9.07 13.57
N THR A 112 -4.73 -8.89 14.28
CA THR A 112 -4.27 -7.56 14.66
C THR A 112 -3.74 -6.80 13.44
N TYR A 113 -3.95 -5.48 13.43
CA TYR A 113 -3.41 -4.61 12.39
C TYR A 113 -1.88 -4.69 12.32
N GLU A 114 -1.22 -4.85 13.45
CA GLU A 114 0.24 -4.99 13.51
C GLU A 114 0.74 -6.24 12.79
N ALA A 115 0.12 -7.39 13.03
CA ALA A 115 0.49 -8.64 12.37
C ALA A 115 0.25 -8.55 10.86
N TYR A 116 -0.87 -7.98 10.46
CA TYR A 116 -1.20 -7.72 9.05
C TYR A 116 -0.16 -6.80 8.38
N PHE A 117 0.22 -5.71 9.04
CA PHE A 117 1.22 -4.79 8.52
C PHE A 117 2.60 -5.44 8.37
N ARG A 118 3.03 -6.22 9.39
CA ARG A 118 4.30 -6.97 9.33
C ARG A 118 4.31 -8.00 8.21
N MET A 119 3.21 -8.67 7.98
CA MET A 119 3.07 -9.62 6.86
C MET A 119 3.20 -8.89 5.52
N GLN A 120 2.53 -7.77 5.34
CA GLN A 120 2.65 -6.95 4.12
C GLN A 120 4.06 -6.41 3.92
N ASP A 121 4.70 -5.91 4.97
CA ASP A 121 6.08 -5.41 4.92
C ASP A 121 7.06 -6.52 4.53
N ALA A 122 6.89 -7.73 5.04
CA ALA A 122 7.69 -8.90 4.66
C ALA A 122 7.58 -9.20 3.15
N VAL A 123 6.37 -9.18 2.61
CA VAL A 123 6.13 -9.41 1.17
C VAL A 123 6.76 -8.29 0.32
N VAL A 124 6.55 -7.03 0.68
CA VAL A 124 7.12 -5.88 -0.04
C VAL A 124 8.65 -5.87 0.05
N SER A 125 9.21 -6.26 1.20
CA SER A 125 10.66 -6.37 1.42
C SER A 125 11.30 -7.40 0.47
N ALA A 126 10.62 -8.51 0.18
CA ALA A 126 11.08 -9.49 -0.80
C ALA A 126 11.27 -8.87 -2.19
N TYR A 127 10.27 -8.13 -2.68
CA TYR A 127 10.37 -7.41 -3.97
C TYR A 127 11.45 -6.33 -3.96
N ASN A 128 11.57 -5.59 -2.87
CA ASN A 128 12.59 -4.56 -2.74
C ASN A 128 13.99 -5.15 -2.78
N SER A 129 14.21 -6.32 -2.18
CA SER A 129 15.49 -7.05 -2.22
C SER A 129 15.84 -7.46 -3.66
N LEU A 130 14.88 -8.01 -4.42
CA LEU A 130 15.07 -8.38 -5.83
C LEU A 130 15.40 -7.16 -6.69
N ARG A 131 14.66 -6.07 -6.53
CA ARG A 131 14.89 -4.82 -7.25
C ARG A 131 16.25 -4.22 -6.94
N GLN A 132 16.65 -4.27 -5.67
CA GLN A 132 17.96 -3.81 -5.22
C GLN A 132 19.09 -4.65 -5.82
N GLN A 133 18.96 -5.98 -5.81
CA GLN A 133 19.92 -6.89 -6.42
C GLN A 133 20.04 -6.65 -7.92
N TYR A 134 18.92 -6.59 -8.63
CA TYR A 134 18.90 -6.32 -10.07
C TYR A 134 19.52 -4.96 -10.42
N ALA A 135 19.22 -3.92 -9.64
CA ALA A 135 19.81 -2.58 -9.82
C ALA A 135 21.33 -2.62 -9.67
N GLN A 136 21.83 -3.36 -8.68
CA GLN A 136 23.27 -3.50 -8.45
C GLN A 136 23.96 -4.29 -9.57
N GLU A 137 23.35 -5.37 -10.05
CA GLU A 137 23.91 -6.23 -11.11
C GLU A 137 23.90 -5.54 -12.48
N HIS A 138 22.84 -4.80 -12.84
CA HIS A 138 22.67 -4.23 -14.17
C HIS A 138 23.17 -2.79 -14.31
N TYR A 139 23.03 -2.00 -13.25
CA TYR A 139 23.37 -0.57 -13.27
C TYR A 139 24.54 -0.21 -12.34
N GLY A 140 25.08 -1.16 -11.57
CA GLY A 140 26.19 -0.95 -10.64
C GLY A 140 25.90 0.03 -9.49
N LYS A 141 24.62 0.30 -9.20
CA LYS A 141 24.19 1.26 -8.18
C LYS A 141 22.95 0.78 -7.44
N ALA A 142 22.74 1.34 -6.24
CA ALA A 142 21.56 1.04 -5.46
C ALA A 142 20.27 1.51 -6.16
N TYR A 143 19.16 0.78 -5.99
CA TYR A 143 17.86 1.11 -6.60
C TYR A 143 17.40 2.55 -6.33
N GLN A 144 17.65 3.08 -5.11
CA GLN A 144 17.33 4.47 -4.78
C GLN A 144 18.14 5.50 -5.58
N ARG A 145 19.28 5.13 -6.14
CA ARG A 145 20.13 5.99 -6.96
C ARG A 145 19.86 5.88 -8.45
N CYS A 146 18.97 4.96 -8.84
CA CYS A 146 18.54 4.82 -10.23
C CYS A 146 17.68 6.01 -10.66
N ASN A 147 17.80 6.40 -11.93
CA ASN A 147 16.94 7.42 -12.54
C ASN A 147 15.51 6.88 -12.78
N ALA A 148 14.59 7.72 -13.25
CA ALA A 148 13.19 7.34 -13.44
C ALA A 148 13.02 6.20 -14.46
N GLU A 149 13.72 6.23 -15.58
CA GLU A 149 13.66 5.21 -16.63
C GLU A 149 14.19 3.86 -16.15
N GLU A 150 15.32 3.86 -15.46
CA GLU A 150 15.91 2.66 -14.86
C GLU A 150 14.99 2.03 -13.81
N ARG A 151 14.35 2.86 -12.95
CA ARG A 151 13.38 2.38 -11.96
C ARG A 151 12.15 1.77 -12.62
N THR A 152 11.67 2.37 -13.71
CA THR A 152 10.54 1.82 -14.47
C THR A 152 10.91 0.45 -15.03
N ALA A 153 12.06 0.32 -15.70
CA ALA A 153 12.55 -0.95 -16.24
C ALA A 153 12.70 -2.04 -15.14
N ILE A 154 13.21 -1.66 -13.95
CA ILE A 154 13.33 -2.58 -12.81
C ILE A 154 11.95 -3.00 -12.29
N ASN A 155 11.00 -2.06 -12.18
CA ASN A 155 9.64 -2.33 -11.71
C ASN A 155 8.87 -3.21 -12.70
N ASP A 156 9.05 -3.00 -13.99
CA ASP A 156 8.45 -3.82 -15.05
C ASP A 156 9.03 -5.24 -15.05
N ARG A 157 10.30 -5.39 -14.67
CA ARG A 157 10.95 -6.70 -14.53
C ARG A 157 10.45 -7.45 -13.30
N TYR A 158 10.26 -6.76 -12.16
CA TYR A 158 9.78 -7.31 -10.89
C TYR A 158 8.55 -6.55 -10.40
N PRO A 159 7.39 -6.71 -11.05
CA PRO A 159 6.15 -6.07 -10.62
C PRO A 159 5.66 -6.69 -9.31
N GLN A 160 5.12 -5.86 -8.43
CA GLN A 160 4.46 -6.34 -7.21
C GLN A 160 3.09 -6.89 -7.57
N ARG A 161 2.97 -8.21 -7.69
CA ARG A 161 1.72 -8.89 -8.02
C ARG A 161 1.07 -9.44 -6.75
N ILE A 162 0.52 -8.54 -5.97
CA ILE A 162 -0.16 -8.83 -4.71
C ILE A 162 -1.67 -8.68 -4.96
N SER A 163 -2.44 -9.69 -4.60
CA SER A 163 -3.90 -9.67 -4.64
C SER A 163 -4.47 -9.88 -3.24
N GLU A 164 -5.42 -9.06 -2.84
CA GLU A 164 -6.16 -9.23 -1.59
C GLU A 164 -7.54 -9.78 -1.90
N GLY A 165 -7.97 -10.73 -1.06
CA GLY A 165 -9.34 -11.25 -1.13
C GLY A 165 -9.62 -12.23 -2.27
N LEU A 166 -8.64 -12.62 -3.11
CA LEU A 166 -8.81 -13.71 -4.04
C LEU A 166 -8.78 -15.03 -3.24
N ARG A 167 -9.94 -15.58 -2.92
CA ARG A 167 -10.05 -16.99 -2.56
C ARG A 167 -9.76 -17.79 -3.82
N VAL A 168 -8.51 -18.17 -4.04
CA VAL A 168 -8.22 -19.28 -4.95
C VAL A 168 -8.69 -20.53 -4.23
N GLY A 169 -9.93 -20.92 -4.52
CA GLY A 169 -10.62 -22.00 -3.85
C GLY A 169 -9.85 -23.29 -3.92
N ASN A 170 -9.43 -23.77 -2.77
CA ASN A 170 -9.40 -25.20 -2.54
C ASN A 170 -10.87 -25.63 -2.34
N GLY A 171 -11.44 -26.32 -3.32
CA GLY A 171 -12.83 -26.68 -3.31
C GLY A 171 -13.21 -27.47 -2.08
N THR A 172 -14.08 -26.89 -1.29
CA THR A 172 -15.10 -27.63 -0.59
C THR A 172 -16.39 -26.81 -0.72
N SER A 173 -17.15 -27.27 -1.65
CA SER A 173 -18.52 -26.90 -1.97
C SER A 173 -19.37 -26.83 -0.70
N GLY A 174 -19.78 -25.64 -0.33
CA GLY A 174 -20.98 -25.42 0.47
C GLY A 174 -22.04 -24.82 -0.42
N MET A 175 -22.46 -25.55 -1.42
CA MET A 175 -23.64 -25.25 -2.20
C MET A 175 -24.83 -25.66 -1.33
N ASN A 176 -25.44 -24.71 -0.62
CA ASN A 176 -26.79 -24.89 -0.11
C ASN A 176 -27.74 -24.94 -1.31
N PRO A 177 -28.47 -26.03 -1.53
CA PRO A 177 -29.55 -26.02 -2.51
C PRO A 177 -30.64 -25.10 -2.02
N ILE A 178 -30.96 -24.10 -2.82
CA ILE A 178 -32.18 -23.31 -2.65
C ILE A 178 -33.34 -24.28 -2.75
N GLU A 179 -34.00 -24.52 -1.62
CA GLU A 179 -35.25 -25.24 -1.48
C GLU A 179 -36.32 -24.53 -2.32
N LYS A 180 -36.67 -25.15 -3.43
CA LYS A 180 -37.87 -24.75 -4.18
C LYS A 180 -39.08 -25.06 -3.31
N GLY A 181 -39.62 -24.03 -2.64
CA GLY A 181 -40.93 -24.08 -2.05
C GLY A 181 -41.99 -24.36 -3.11
N GLY A 182 -42.56 -25.56 -3.10
CA GLY A 182 -43.73 -25.86 -3.84
C GLY A 182 -44.92 -25.16 -3.21
N GLN A 183 -45.76 -24.62 -4.05
CA GLN A 183 -47.12 -24.25 -3.71
C GLN A 183 -48.09 -25.33 -4.21
N PRO A 184 -49.17 -25.57 -3.43
CA PRO A 184 -50.27 -26.37 -3.88
C PRO A 184 -51.14 -25.63 -4.88
#